data_ad0c9cda95830195ebde9ef963a3b8bd
#
_entry.id   ad0c9cda95830195ebde9ef963a3b8bd
#
_cell.length_a   1.000
_cell.length_b   1.000
_cell.length_c   1.000
_cell.angle_alpha   90.00
_cell.angle_beta   90.00
_cell.angle_gamma   90.00
#
_symmetry.space_group_name_H-M   'P 1'
#
loop_
_entity.id
_entity.type
_entity.pdbx_description
1 polymer ?
#
loop_
_entity_poly.entity_id
_entity_poly.type
_entity_poly.pdbx_seq_one_letter_code
_entity_poly.pdbx_strand_id
1 'polypeptide(L)'
;MVSLNGHSTWVRRPRGHGPVVTLLHGGMSDSSSMLRRFEKRLSGDFRLAAFDRRGHGRTPDRPGAFHYDEMADETVAFLEYLGEPSHLIGHSDGGVVALLTAMRRPDLVRRAVLVGANYHHDGLVIAPEFPLEGPEFDEWARDFGEMSPDGVEHAREVVRKALALFASEPTLTTSDLATVAVPVLIMSGDDDVASLAHTCAMYEAIPGAQLAVLPASSHAVLKEHPGLANRIIRRFLLSELPVTTLAPIRRATHSVRGDPIPNL
;
A
#
# COMPACT_ATOMS: atom_id res chain seq x y z
N MET A 1 1.67 -3.81 21.76
CA MET A 1 1.71 -2.35 21.57
C MET A 1 3.15 -1.88 21.66
N VAL A 2 3.53 -0.91 20.82
CA VAL A 2 4.80 -0.18 20.87
C VAL A 2 4.52 1.31 20.70
N SER A 3 5.42 2.19 21.11
CA SER A 3 5.27 3.62 20.85
C SER A 3 5.92 3.95 19.50
N LEU A 4 5.13 4.41 18.53
CA LEU A 4 5.61 4.96 17.26
C LEU A 4 5.21 6.45 17.20
N ASN A 5 6.20 7.33 17.04
CA ASN A 5 5.98 8.78 17.09
C ASN A 5 5.15 9.26 18.28
N GLY A 6 5.36 8.65 19.47
CA GLY A 6 4.62 8.97 20.69
C GLY A 6 3.19 8.40 20.75
N HIS A 7 2.74 7.64 19.74
CA HIS A 7 1.44 7.00 19.69
C HIS A 7 1.55 5.50 20.00
N SER A 8 0.63 4.98 20.85
CA SER A 8 0.58 3.55 21.19
C SER A 8 0.00 2.77 20.01
N THR A 9 0.84 2.02 19.32
CA THR A 9 0.51 1.35 18.06
C THR A 9 0.59 -0.16 18.21
N TRP A 10 -0.40 -0.89 17.70
CA TRP A 10 -0.34 -2.34 17.63
C TRP A 10 0.54 -2.75 16.45
N VAL A 11 1.47 -3.68 16.73
CA VAL A 11 2.40 -4.18 15.71
C VAL A 11 2.48 -5.70 15.72
N ARG A 12 2.62 -6.30 14.54
CA ARG A 12 3.08 -7.66 14.35
C ARG A 12 4.54 -7.64 13.92
N ARG A 13 5.41 -8.16 14.78
CA ARG A 13 6.83 -8.33 14.46
C ARG A 13 7.05 -9.47 13.47
N PRO A 14 8.03 -9.33 12.55
CA PRO A 14 8.36 -10.39 11.61
C PRO A 14 8.95 -11.61 12.34
N ARG A 15 8.59 -12.81 11.86
CA ARG A 15 9.09 -14.08 12.40
C ARG A 15 9.56 -14.96 11.25
N GLY A 16 10.53 -15.84 11.50
CA GLY A 16 11.08 -16.77 10.52
C GLY A 16 12.36 -16.26 9.85
N HIS A 17 12.56 -16.62 8.60
CA HIS A 17 13.76 -16.32 7.82
C HIS A 17 13.44 -15.52 6.55
N GLY A 18 14.46 -14.92 5.94
CA GLY A 18 14.33 -14.14 4.71
C GLY A 18 14.12 -12.65 4.93
N PRO A 19 14.01 -11.88 3.86
CA PRO A 19 13.75 -10.42 3.93
C PRO A 19 12.42 -10.10 4.57
N VAL A 20 12.31 -8.92 5.18
CA VAL A 20 11.05 -8.45 5.74
C VAL A 20 10.14 -7.91 4.63
N VAL A 21 8.85 -8.22 4.74
CA VAL A 21 7.76 -7.59 3.98
C VAL A 21 6.80 -6.95 4.98
N THR A 22 6.67 -5.64 4.91
CA THR A 22 5.69 -4.87 5.68
C THR A 22 4.39 -4.75 4.90
N LEU A 23 3.30 -5.17 5.51
CA LEU A 23 1.96 -5.15 4.95
C LEU A 23 1.21 -3.90 5.46
N LEU A 24 0.73 -3.07 4.54
CA LEU A 24 0.00 -1.84 4.82
C LEU A 24 -1.45 -1.98 4.36
N HIS A 25 -2.38 -1.93 5.31
CA HIS A 25 -3.81 -2.12 5.05
C HIS A 25 -4.47 -0.90 4.38
N GLY A 26 -5.63 -1.08 3.77
CA GLY A 26 -6.46 -0.02 3.20
C GLY A 26 -7.18 0.81 4.27
N GLY A 27 -7.89 1.83 3.85
CA GLY A 27 -8.77 2.60 4.72
C GLY A 27 -9.89 1.73 5.30
N MET A 28 -10.38 2.10 6.47
CA MET A 28 -11.46 1.38 7.18
C MET A 28 -11.24 -0.13 7.31
N SER A 29 -9.96 -0.56 7.32
CA SER A 29 -9.52 -1.94 7.40
C SER A 29 -8.43 -2.09 8.48
N ASP A 30 -7.83 -3.24 8.59
CA ASP A 30 -6.80 -3.55 9.58
C ASP A 30 -5.70 -4.47 9.00
N SER A 31 -4.61 -4.61 9.72
CA SER A 31 -3.49 -5.45 9.30
C SER A 31 -3.83 -6.95 9.25
N SER A 32 -4.83 -7.41 10.00
CA SER A 32 -5.26 -8.82 9.95
C SER A 32 -5.83 -9.18 8.58
N SER A 33 -6.48 -8.23 7.92
CA SER A 33 -7.00 -8.38 6.57
C SER A 33 -5.87 -8.67 5.56
N MET A 34 -4.75 -7.95 5.67
CA MET A 34 -3.57 -8.16 4.83
C MET A 34 -2.84 -9.46 5.18
N LEU A 35 -2.67 -9.75 6.47
CA LEU A 35 -2.04 -10.98 6.92
C LEU A 35 -2.77 -12.22 6.39
N ARG A 36 -4.10 -12.27 6.46
CA ARG A 36 -4.91 -13.38 5.91
C ARG A 36 -4.65 -13.60 4.41
N ARG A 37 -4.38 -12.54 3.63
CA ARG A 37 -4.14 -12.62 2.18
C ARG A 37 -2.73 -13.11 1.83
N PHE A 38 -1.74 -12.77 2.64
CA PHE A 38 -0.33 -12.96 2.28
C PHE A 38 0.40 -14.02 3.10
N GLU A 39 0.02 -14.27 4.37
CA GLU A 39 0.78 -15.11 5.30
C GLU A 39 1.05 -16.50 4.70
N LYS A 40 0.03 -17.19 4.27
CA LYS A 40 0.13 -18.56 3.73
C LYS A 40 0.95 -18.65 2.43
N ARG A 41 1.10 -17.54 1.70
CA ARG A 41 1.70 -17.51 0.36
C ARG A 41 3.10 -16.93 0.32
N LEU A 42 3.46 -16.09 1.28
CA LEU A 42 4.75 -15.41 1.32
C LEU A 42 5.66 -15.86 2.46
N SER A 43 5.14 -16.48 3.53
CA SER A 43 5.94 -16.85 4.71
C SER A 43 7.01 -17.90 4.46
N GLY A 44 7.02 -18.57 3.32
CA GLY A 44 8.09 -19.47 2.92
C GLY A 44 9.37 -18.75 2.46
N ASP A 45 9.24 -17.52 1.98
CA ASP A 45 10.36 -16.72 1.44
C ASP A 45 10.64 -15.47 2.26
N PHE A 46 9.64 -14.97 3.01
CA PHE A 46 9.66 -13.67 3.66
C PHE A 46 9.19 -13.73 5.10
N ARG A 47 9.69 -12.80 5.90
CA ARG A 47 9.16 -12.50 7.23
C ARG A 47 8.13 -11.38 7.13
N LEU A 48 6.89 -11.64 7.52
CA LEU A 48 5.82 -10.66 7.42
C LEU A 48 5.74 -9.81 8.69
N ALA A 49 5.75 -8.49 8.49
CA ALA A 49 5.50 -7.47 9.50
C ALA A 49 4.24 -6.70 9.14
N ALA A 50 3.54 -6.18 10.12
CA ALA A 50 2.36 -5.35 9.92
C ALA A 50 2.10 -4.50 11.16
N PHE A 51 1.35 -3.42 11.01
CA PHE A 51 0.83 -2.64 12.12
C PHE A 51 -0.56 -2.11 11.77
N ASP A 52 -1.35 -1.81 12.77
CA ASP A 52 -2.62 -1.13 12.59
C ASP A 52 -2.36 0.37 12.70
N ARG A 53 -2.67 1.15 11.65
CA ARG A 53 -2.51 2.61 11.67
C ARG A 53 -3.46 3.25 12.66
N ARG A 54 -3.17 4.48 13.08
CA ARG A 54 -4.01 5.29 13.96
C ARG A 54 -5.50 5.19 13.57
N GLY A 55 -6.35 4.93 14.56
CA GLY A 55 -7.80 4.80 14.39
C GLY A 55 -8.25 3.54 13.66
N HIS A 56 -7.37 2.57 13.43
CA HIS A 56 -7.69 1.31 12.74
C HIS A 56 -7.30 0.10 13.57
N GLY A 57 -8.08 -0.96 13.45
CA GLY A 57 -7.80 -2.22 14.13
C GLY A 57 -7.62 -2.04 15.64
N ARG A 58 -6.47 -2.44 16.17
CA ARG A 58 -6.14 -2.40 17.61
C ARG A 58 -5.38 -1.15 18.05
N THR A 59 -5.16 -0.22 17.13
CA THR A 59 -4.50 1.06 17.42
C THR A 59 -5.55 2.14 17.66
N PRO A 60 -5.56 2.79 18.86
CA PRO A 60 -6.53 3.84 19.14
C PRO A 60 -6.40 5.02 18.19
N ASP A 61 -7.48 5.77 18.05
CA ASP A 61 -7.45 7.06 17.37
C ASP A 61 -6.94 8.17 18.33
N ARG A 62 -6.76 9.35 17.78
CA ARG A 62 -6.47 10.60 18.50
C ARG A 62 -7.21 11.76 17.81
N PRO A 63 -7.42 12.89 18.48
CA PRO A 63 -7.98 14.09 17.86
C PRO A 63 -7.21 14.49 16.59
N GLY A 64 -7.93 15.10 15.65
CA GLY A 64 -7.41 15.58 14.37
C GLY A 64 -7.82 14.71 13.18
N ALA A 65 -7.72 15.27 11.98
CA ALA A 65 -8.00 14.59 10.72
C ALA A 65 -7.01 13.45 10.45
N PHE A 66 -7.35 12.59 9.49
CA PHE A 66 -6.39 11.67 8.90
C PHE A 66 -5.65 12.37 7.76
N HIS A 67 -4.33 12.14 7.67
CA HIS A 67 -3.49 12.63 6.60
C HIS A 67 -2.54 11.53 6.13
N TYR A 68 -2.39 11.34 4.82
CA TYR A 68 -1.45 10.33 4.30
C TYR A 68 -0.01 10.64 4.69
N ASP A 69 0.33 11.91 4.85
CA ASP A 69 1.65 12.33 5.32
C ASP A 69 1.96 11.81 6.71
N GLU A 70 1.02 11.91 7.65
CA GLU A 70 1.17 11.35 9.01
C GLU A 70 1.24 9.83 8.98
N MET A 71 0.44 9.18 8.13
CA MET A 71 0.47 7.71 7.97
C MET A 71 1.81 7.22 7.38
N ALA A 72 2.41 8.00 6.48
CA ALA A 72 3.75 7.71 5.97
C ALA A 72 4.81 7.86 7.07
N ASP A 73 4.71 8.89 7.92
CA ASP A 73 5.60 9.09 9.06
C ASP A 73 5.46 7.98 10.11
N GLU A 74 4.24 7.48 10.36
CA GLU A 74 4.02 6.28 11.20
C GLU A 74 4.70 5.05 10.58
N THR A 75 4.62 4.91 9.26
CA THR A 75 5.25 3.79 8.54
C THR A 75 6.78 3.90 8.61
N VAL A 76 7.35 5.09 8.44
CA VAL A 76 8.79 5.32 8.63
C VAL A 76 9.21 4.92 10.05
N ALA A 77 8.50 5.39 11.08
CA ALA A 77 8.80 5.03 12.47
C ALA A 77 8.69 3.51 12.72
N PHE A 78 7.73 2.83 12.06
CA PHE A 78 7.64 1.38 12.13
C PHE A 78 8.83 0.68 11.45
N LEU A 79 9.28 1.14 10.29
CA LEU A 79 10.44 0.59 9.60
C LEU A 79 11.73 0.81 10.42
N GLU A 80 11.90 1.98 11.02
CA GLU A 80 13.01 2.27 11.95
C GLU A 80 12.96 1.37 13.19
N TYR A 81 11.77 1.12 13.75
CA TYR A 81 11.57 0.18 14.84
C TYR A 81 11.94 -1.27 14.45
N LEU A 82 11.73 -1.68 13.19
CA LEU A 82 12.16 -3.00 12.69
C LEU A 82 13.70 -3.10 12.60
N GLY A 83 14.40 -1.98 12.39
CA GLY A 83 15.85 -1.90 12.34
C GLY A 83 16.49 -2.45 11.07
N GLU A 84 15.71 -2.72 10.02
CA GLU A 84 16.18 -3.21 8.72
C GLU A 84 15.27 -2.75 7.59
N PRO A 85 15.82 -2.53 6.37
CA PRO A 85 15.00 -2.21 5.21
C PRO A 85 14.01 -3.32 4.86
N SER A 86 12.77 -2.93 4.51
CA SER A 86 11.65 -3.83 4.23
C SER A 86 11.14 -3.67 2.80
N HIS A 87 10.56 -4.73 2.23
CA HIS A 87 9.62 -4.58 1.12
C HIS A 87 8.29 -4.06 1.65
N LEU A 88 7.61 -3.22 0.90
CA LEU A 88 6.27 -2.77 1.23
C LEU A 88 5.24 -3.39 0.29
N ILE A 89 4.13 -3.87 0.84
CA ILE A 89 2.93 -4.23 0.07
C ILE A 89 1.78 -3.43 0.68
N GLY A 90 1.25 -2.47 -0.07
CA GLY A 90 0.13 -1.66 0.35
C GLY A 90 -1.09 -1.86 -0.55
N HIS A 91 -2.27 -1.90 0.05
CA HIS A 91 -3.55 -1.95 -0.65
C HIS A 91 -4.33 -0.67 -0.40
N SER A 92 -4.87 -0.04 -1.46
CA SER A 92 -5.66 1.20 -1.34
C SER A 92 -4.85 2.29 -0.63
N ASP A 93 -5.33 2.87 0.47
CA ASP A 93 -4.58 3.78 1.33
C ASP A 93 -3.18 3.27 1.67
N GLY A 94 -3.07 1.97 1.98
CA GLY A 94 -1.76 1.36 2.24
C GLY A 94 -0.82 1.45 1.05
N GLY A 95 -1.34 1.49 -0.17
CA GLY A 95 -0.57 1.71 -1.39
C GLY A 95 -0.11 3.16 -1.53
N VAL A 96 -0.97 4.13 -1.20
CA VAL A 96 -0.59 5.57 -1.13
C VAL A 96 0.49 5.78 -0.08
N VAL A 97 0.30 5.21 1.11
CA VAL A 97 1.29 5.27 2.22
C VAL A 97 2.61 4.62 1.82
N ALA A 98 2.59 3.46 1.13
CA ALA A 98 3.80 2.81 0.63
C ALA A 98 4.56 3.69 -0.35
N LEU A 99 3.86 4.37 -1.25
CA LEU A 99 4.44 5.31 -2.22
C LEU A 99 5.11 6.48 -1.51
N LEU A 100 4.40 7.17 -0.61
CA LEU A 100 4.95 8.30 0.17
C LEU A 100 6.15 7.88 1.03
N THR A 101 6.08 6.72 1.66
CA THR A 101 7.19 6.17 2.45
C THR A 101 8.42 5.91 1.57
N ALA A 102 8.22 5.32 0.38
CA ALA A 102 9.30 5.05 -0.57
C ALA A 102 9.95 6.34 -1.12
N MET A 103 9.18 7.42 -1.28
CA MET A 103 9.70 8.74 -1.67
C MET A 103 10.51 9.39 -0.56
N ARG A 104 10.05 9.32 0.69
CA ARG A 104 10.67 9.96 1.86
C ARG A 104 11.91 9.24 2.36
N ARG A 105 11.85 7.91 2.43
CA ARG A 105 12.90 7.06 3.02
C ARG A 105 13.22 5.87 2.12
N PRO A 106 13.76 6.14 0.91
CA PRO A 106 14.15 5.06 0.00
C PRO A 106 15.21 4.11 0.59
N ASP A 107 15.97 4.56 1.58
CA ASP A 107 16.93 3.77 2.34
C ASP A 107 16.28 2.67 3.19
N LEU A 108 15.04 2.86 3.63
CA LEU A 108 14.27 1.88 4.40
C LEU A 108 13.39 0.95 3.55
N VAL A 109 13.26 1.23 2.24
CA VAL A 109 12.36 0.51 1.35
C VAL A 109 13.13 -0.24 0.27
N ARG A 110 13.08 -1.57 0.30
CA ARG A 110 13.72 -2.41 -0.73
C ARG A 110 12.97 -2.39 -2.06
N ARG A 111 11.64 -2.50 -2.00
CA ARG A 111 10.70 -2.48 -3.14
C ARG A 111 9.32 -2.12 -2.62
N ALA A 112 8.49 -1.52 -3.46
CA ALA A 112 7.11 -1.21 -3.13
C ALA A 112 6.13 -1.86 -4.10
N VAL A 113 5.06 -2.46 -3.57
CA VAL A 113 3.92 -2.97 -4.32
C VAL A 113 2.71 -2.11 -3.95
N LEU A 114 2.18 -1.42 -4.93
CA LEU A 114 1.05 -0.50 -4.80
C LEU A 114 -0.17 -1.15 -5.45
N VAL A 115 -1.12 -1.61 -4.64
CA VAL A 115 -2.32 -2.31 -5.12
C VAL A 115 -3.53 -1.41 -4.98
N GLY A 116 -4.19 -1.08 -6.09
CA GLY A 116 -5.38 -0.20 -6.09
C GLY A 116 -5.10 1.18 -5.50
N ALA A 117 -3.90 1.72 -5.72
CA ALA A 117 -3.48 3.01 -5.19
C ALA A 117 -3.66 4.13 -6.21
N ASN A 118 -3.86 5.33 -5.70
CA ASN A 118 -3.85 6.57 -6.48
C ASN A 118 -2.75 7.51 -5.98
N TYR A 119 -2.27 8.40 -6.84
CA TYR A 119 -1.31 9.46 -6.48
C TYR A 119 -1.97 10.83 -6.32
N HIS A 120 -3.20 10.99 -6.80
CA HIS A 120 -4.02 12.19 -6.65
C HIS A 120 -5.48 11.78 -6.43
N HIS A 121 -6.22 12.50 -5.59
CA HIS A 121 -7.62 12.18 -5.30
C HIS A 121 -8.52 12.30 -6.55
N ASP A 122 -8.22 13.19 -7.51
CA ASP A 122 -8.93 13.31 -8.78
C ASP A 122 -8.81 12.07 -9.69
N GLY A 123 -7.94 11.12 -9.34
CA GLY A 123 -7.81 9.86 -10.08
C GLY A 123 -8.91 8.85 -9.79
N LEU A 124 -9.76 9.12 -8.80
CA LEU A 124 -10.88 8.25 -8.45
C LEU A 124 -12.04 8.47 -9.41
N VAL A 125 -12.65 7.38 -9.92
CA VAL A 125 -13.78 7.44 -10.87
C VAL A 125 -15.12 7.66 -10.20
N ILE A 126 -15.20 7.40 -8.89
CA ILE A 126 -16.36 7.64 -8.06
C ILE A 126 -15.93 8.38 -6.81
N ALA A 127 -16.79 9.26 -6.31
CA ALA A 127 -16.57 9.83 -4.99
C ALA A 127 -16.61 8.71 -3.94
N PRO A 128 -15.62 8.64 -3.04
CA PRO A 128 -15.65 7.66 -1.98
C PRO A 128 -16.87 7.90 -1.07
N GLU A 129 -17.77 6.95 -1.03
CA GLU A 129 -18.96 6.98 -0.21
C GLU A 129 -19.00 5.72 0.66
N PHE A 130 -19.43 5.89 1.89
CA PHE A 130 -19.75 4.81 2.81
C PHE A 130 -20.91 5.27 3.69
N PRO A 131 -21.95 4.46 3.89
CA PRO A 131 -23.07 4.84 4.73
C PRO A 131 -22.59 5.10 6.16
N LEU A 132 -23.18 6.13 6.80
CA LEU A 132 -22.92 6.47 8.20
C LEU A 132 -24.01 5.96 9.14
N GLU A 133 -24.99 5.24 8.60
CA GLU A 133 -26.12 4.64 9.32
C GLU A 133 -26.74 3.51 8.49
N GLY A 134 -27.51 2.66 9.12
CA GLY A 134 -28.19 1.54 8.48
C GLY A 134 -27.40 0.23 8.57
N PRO A 135 -27.97 -0.88 8.05
CA PRO A 135 -27.46 -2.23 8.31
C PRO A 135 -26.00 -2.45 7.90
N GLU A 136 -25.57 -1.86 6.79
CA GLU A 136 -24.18 -1.99 6.29
C GLU A 136 -23.18 -1.29 7.23
N PHE A 137 -23.53 -0.06 7.66
CA PHE A 137 -22.72 0.65 8.65
C PHE A 137 -22.68 -0.10 9.98
N ASP A 138 -23.87 -0.55 10.47
CA ASP A 138 -23.98 -1.22 11.77
C ASP A 138 -23.18 -2.54 11.82
N GLU A 139 -23.13 -3.29 10.71
CA GLU A 139 -22.31 -4.49 10.60
C GLU A 139 -20.83 -4.14 10.66
N TRP A 140 -20.38 -3.18 9.84
CA TRP A 140 -18.99 -2.74 9.85
C TRP A 140 -18.57 -2.13 11.18
N ALA A 141 -19.41 -1.29 11.78
CA ALA A 141 -19.14 -0.65 13.08
C ALA A 141 -19.03 -1.68 14.23
N ARG A 142 -19.80 -2.76 14.17
CA ARG A 142 -19.68 -3.85 15.13
C ARG A 142 -18.33 -4.55 15.00
N ASP A 143 -17.94 -4.94 13.76
CA ASP A 143 -16.65 -5.57 13.50
C ASP A 143 -15.49 -4.65 13.89
N PHE A 144 -15.60 -3.35 13.63
CA PHE A 144 -14.67 -2.32 14.09
C PHE A 144 -14.58 -2.31 15.62
N GLY A 145 -15.73 -2.23 16.31
CA GLY A 145 -15.79 -2.11 17.77
C GLY A 145 -15.28 -3.36 18.52
N GLU A 146 -15.36 -4.55 17.92
CA GLU A 146 -14.79 -5.79 18.48
C GLU A 146 -13.25 -5.74 18.55
N MET A 147 -12.62 -4.95 17.70
CA MET A 147 -11.16 -4.86 17.59
C MET A 147 -10.61 -3.57 18.17
N SER A 148 -11.31 -2.45 17.94
CA SER A 148 -10.84 -1.12 18.30
C SER A 148 -10.94 -0.84 19.81
N PRO A 149 -9.88 -0.32 20.43
CA PRO A 149 -9.94 0.14 21.81
C PRO A 149 -10.87 1.36 22.01
N ASP A 150 -11.21 2.07 20.93
CA ASP A 150 -12.11 3.23 20.97
C ASP A 150 -13.60 2.82 20.98
N GLY A 151 -13.88 1.54 20.75
CA GLY A 151 -15.24 0.98 20.78
C GLY A 151 -16.09 1.34 19.56
N VAL A 152 -17.28 0.71 19.48
CA VAL A 152 -18.22 0.85 18.35
C VAL A 152 -18.70 2.29 18.14
N GLU A 153 -18.83 3.06 19.21
CA GLU A 153 -19.32 4.45 19.15
C GLU A 153 -18.38 5.38 18.35
N HIS A 154 -17.08 5.03 18.30
CA HIS A 154 -16.09 5.80 17.56
C HIS A 154 -16.05 5.48 16.05
N ALA A 155 -16.69 4.40 15.65
CA ALA A 155 -16.68 3.91 14.26
C ALA A 155 -17.11 4.98 13.24
N ARG A 156 -18.17 5.72 13.55
CA ARG A 156 -18.69 6.81 12.69
C ARG A 156 -17.67 7.92 12.47
N GLU A 157 -16.90 8.27 13.49
CA GLU A 157 -15.85 9.29 13.40
C GLU A 157 -14.70 8.82 12.50
N VAL A 158 -14.30 7.56 12.60
CA VAL A 158 -13.28 6.97 11.72
C VAL A 158 -13.71 7.01 10.26
N VAL A 159 -14.97 6.64 9.96
CA VAL A 159 -15.51 6.75 8.59
C VAL A 159 -15.50 8.19 8.09
N ARG A 160 -15.95 9.16 8.89
CA ARG A 160 -15.93 10.58 8.49
C ARG A 160 -14.52 11.07 8.17
N LYS A 161 -13.53 10.73 9.02
CA LYS A 161 -12.13 11.08 8.80
C LYS A 161 -11.59 10.44 7.53
N ALA A 162 -11.91 9.16 7.28
CA ALA A 162 -11.49 8.44 6.08
C ALA A 162 -12.09 9.06 4.81
N LEU A 163 -13.40 9.34 4.80
CA LEU A 163 -14.05 9.96 3.65
C LEU A 163 -13.51 11.37 3.37
N ALA A 164 -13.24 12.16 4.41
CA ALA A 164 -12.62 13.48 4.26
C ALA A 164 -11.20 13.40 3.66
N LEU A 165 -10.40 12.41 4.09
CA LEU A 165 -9.09 12.13 3.53
C LEU A 165 -9.20 11.78 2.04
N PHE A 166 -10.06 10.83 1.68
CA PHE A 166 -10.22 10.37 0.29
C PHE A 166 -10.68 11.47 -0.66
N ALA A 167 -11.46 12.44 -0.16
CA ALA A 167 -11.96 13.56 -0.95
C ALA A 167 -10.91 14.65 -1.22
N SER A 168 -9.79 14.68 -0.52
CA SER A 168 -8.83 15.77 -0.58
C SER A 168 -7.36 15.34 -0.76
N GLU A 169 -7.04 14.09 -0.53
CA GLU A 169 -5.68 13.55 -0.58
C GLU A 169 -5.65 12.20 -1.32
N PRO A 170 -4.50 11.78 -1.85
CA PRO A 170 -3.26 12.54 -1.97
C PRO A 170 -3.34 13.61 -3.08
N THR A 171 -2.34 14.50 -3.15
CA THR A 171 -2.25 15.58 -4.15
C THR A 171 -0.89 15.58 -4.87
N LEU A 172 -0.30 14.40 -5.07
CA LEU A 172 0.97 14.26 -5.77
C LEU A 172 0.81 14.56 -7.26
N THR A 173 1.89 15.01 -7.88
CA THR A 173 2.00 15.23 -9.32
C THR A 173 2.83 14.12 -9.98
N THR A 174 2.79 14.01 -11.30
CA THR A 174 3.68 13.12 -12.04
C THR A 174 5.17 13.49 -11.87
N SER A 175 5.47 14.75 -11.61
CA SER A 175 6.84 15.21 -11.29
C SER A 175 7.31 14.66 -9.94
N ASP A 176 6.43 14.59 -8.95
CA ASP A 176 6.75 13.98 -7.66
C ASP A 176 7.01 12.48 -7.84
N LEU A 177 6.19 11.79 -8.64
CA LEU A 177 6.36 10.36 -8.93
C LEU A 177 7.70 10.06 -9.63
N ALA A 178 8.22 10.98 -10.43
CA ALA A 178 9.51 10.83 -11.09
C ALA A 178 10.70 10.77 -10.10
N THR A 179 10.51 11.20 -8.86
CA THR A 179 11.53 11.14 -7.80
C THR A 179 11.65 9.77 -7.12
N VAL A 180 10.73 8.84 -7.37
CA VAL A 180 10.73 7.51 -6.76
C VAL A 180 11.97 6.73 -7.20
N ALA A 181 12.83 6.39 -6.24
CA ALA A 181 14.13 5.77 -6.49
C ALA A 181 14.15 4.25 -6.24
N VAL A 182 13.07 3.68 -5.69
CA VAL A 182 12.98 2.24 -5.41
C VAL A 182 12.20 1.52 -6.49
N PRO A 183 12.43 0.21 -6.72
CA PRO A 183 11.63 -0.56 -7.65
C PRO A 183 10.17 -0.64 -7.21
N VAL A 184 9.24 -0.35 -8.13
CA VAL A 184 7.80 -0.33 -7.87
C VAL A 184 7.06 -1.31 -8.78
N LEU A 185 6.12 -2.05 -8.21
CA LEU A 185 5.06 -2.76 -8.92
C LEU A 185 3.72 -2.06 -8.62
N ILE A 186 3.06 -1.59 -9.67
CA ILE A 186 1.69 -1.09 -9.59
C ILE A 186 0.76 -2.22 -10.01
N MET A 187 -0.27 -2.48 -9.22
CA MET A 187 -1.27 -3.51 -9.51
C MET A 187 -2.67 -2.92 -9.35
N SER A 188 -3.57 -3.23 -10.27
CA SER A 188 -4.94 -2.74 -10.28
C SER A 188 -5.88 -3.81 -10.87
N GLY A 189 -7.15 -3.75 -10.54
CA GLY A 189 -8.20 -4.35 -11.35
C GLY A 189 -8.42 -3.53 -12.62
N ASP A 190 -9.11 -4.09 -13.62
CA ASP A 190 -9.57 -3.36 -14.81
C ASP A 190 -10.86 -2.57 -14.56
N ASP A 191 -11.51 -2.81 -13.41
CA ASP A 191 -12.71 -2.13 -12.93
C ASP A 191 -12.47 -1.59 -11.49
N ASP A 192 -11.37 -0.86 -11.31
CA ASP A 192 -10.94 -0.31 -10.02
C ASP A 192 -11.50 1.09 -9.78
N VAL A 193 -11.57 1.52 -8.52
CA VAL A 193 -11.98 2.89 -8.13
C VAL A 193 -10.98 3.96 -8.58
N ALA A 194 -9.70 3.63 -8.74
CA ALA A 194 -8.75 4.47 -9.43
C ALA A 194 -8.84 4.19 -10.95
N SER A 195 -9.05 5.24 -11.75
CA SER A 195 -9.16 5.07 -13.19
C SER A 195 -7.94 4.38 -13.79
N LEU A 196 -8.15 3.56 -14.81
CA LEU A 196 -7.05 2.92 -15.51
C LEU A 196 -6.08 3.95 -16.13
N ALA A 197 -6.60 5.08 -16.62
CA ALA A 197 -5.78 6.19 -17.12
C ALA A 197 -4.86 6.75 -16.03
N HIS A 198 -5.38 6.93 -14.81
CA HIS A 198 -4.60 7.37 -13.65
C HIS A 198 -3.52 6.35 -13.24
N THR A 199 -3.88 5.07 -13.23
CA THR A 199 -2.96 3.96 -12.96
C THR A 199 -1.84 3.89 -14.02
N CYS A 200 -2.17 4.08 -15.30
CA CYS A 200 -1.19 4.16 -16.38
C CYS A 200 -0.27 5.38 -16.24
N ALA A 201 -0.82 6.55 -15.90
CA ALA A 201 -0.02 7.76 -15.67
C ALA A 201 0.99 7.56 -14.51
N MET A 202 0.58 6.89 -13.42
CA MET A 202 1.48 6.52 -12.33
C MET A 202 2.60 5.59 -12.83
N TYR A 203 2.26 4.58 -13.62
CA TYR A 203 3.24 3.67 -14.20
C TYR A 203 4.22 4.38 -15.13
N GLU A 204 3.77 5.32 -15.93
CA GLU A 204 4.60 6.08 -16.85
C GLU A 204 5.55 7.05 -16.14
N ALA A 205 5.07 7.67 -15.06
CA ALA A 205 5.83 8.65 -14.29
C ALA A 205 6.90 8.03 -13.39
N ILE A 206 6.66 6.86 -12.78
CA ILE A 206 7.62 6.22 -11.88
C ILE A 206 8.72 5.52 -12.68
N PRO A 207 10.00 5.90 -12.51
CA PRO A 207 11.12 5.30 -13.24
C PRO A 207 11.19 3.78 -13.02
N GLY A 208 11.23 3.01 -14.12
CA GLY A 208 11.39 1.57 -14.06
C GLY A 208 10.23 0.78 -13.45
N ALA A 209 9.09 1.41 -13.15
CA ALA A 209 7.92 0.73 -12.60
C ALA A 209 7.47 -0.45 -13.46
N GLN A 210 6.88 -1.45 -12.82
CA GLN A 210 6.16 -2.54 -13.46
C GLN A 210 4.66 -2.33 -13.26
N LEU A 211 3.86 -2.79 -14.23
CA LEU A 211 2.41 -2.69 -14.19
C LEU A 211 1.78 -4.07 -14.34
N ALA A 212 0.77 -4.35 -13.54
CA ALA A 212 -0.10 -5.50 -13.65
C ALA A 212 -1.56 -5.04 -13.50
N VAL A 213 -2.32 -5.12 -14.58
CA VAL A 213 -3.78 -4.94 -14.56
C VAL A 213 -4.42 -6.32 -14.67
N LEU A 214 -5.24 -6.69 -13.71
CA LEU A 214 -5.90 -8.00 -13.68
C LEU A 214 -7.30 -7.87 -14.28
N PRO A 215 -7.64 -8.71 -15.28
CA PRO A 215 -8.95 -8.66 -15.92
C PRO A 215 -10.04 -9.17 -14.98
N ALA A 216 -11.24 -8.65 -15.14
CA ALA A 216 -12.43 -8.98 -14.36
C ALA A 216 -12.18 -8.84 -12.85
N SER A 217 -11.56 -7.73 -12.48
CA SER A 217 -11.20 -7.42 -11.09
C SER A 217 -11.55 -5.99 -10.75
N SER A 218 -12.11 -5.82 -9.56
CA SER A 218 -12.39 -4.53 -8.95
C SER A 218 -11.25 -4.06 -8.02
N HIS A 219 -11.54 -3.05 -7.21
CA HIS A 219 -10.67 -2.63 -6.10
C HIS A 219 -10.32 -3.77 -5.13
N ALA A 220 -11.11 -4.83 -5.12
CA ALA A 220 -10.91 -6.01 -4.31
C ALA A 220 -10.00 -7.08 -4.95
N VAL A 221 -9.15 -6.73 -5.90
CA VAL A 221 -8.27 -7.61 -6.70
C VAL A 221 -7.53 -8.68 -5.88
N LEU A 222 -7.07 -8.33 -4.68
CA LEU A 222 -6.40 -9.28 -3.76
C LEU A 222 -7.36 -10.34 -3.18
N LYS A 223 -8.66 -10.09 -3.19
CA LYS A 223 -9.72 -11.00 -2.72
C LYS A 223 -10.29 -11.81 -3.88
N GLU A 224 -10.44 -11.19 -5.04
CA GLU A 224 -11.01 -11.80 -6.25
C GLU A 224 -10.02 -12.75 -6.93
N HIS A 225 -8.76 -12.34 -7.06
CA HIS A 225 -7.71 -13.14 -7.70
C HIS A 225 -6.49 -13.39 -6.80
N PRO A 226 -6.67 -13.95 -5.58
CA PRO A 226 -5.60 -14.07 -4.60
C PRO A 226 -4.40 -14.90 -5.09
N GLY A 227 -4.65 -15.93 -5.90
CA GLY A 227 -3.62 -16.79 -6.45
C GLY A 227 -2.73 -16.09 -7.47
N LEU A 228 -3.34 -15.37 -8.41
CA LEU A 228 -2.64 -14.64 -9.47
C LEU A 228 -1.91 -13.43 -8.92
N ALA A 229 -2.58 -12.60 -8.11
CA ALA A 229 -1.98 -11.44 -7.48
C ALA A 229 -0.74 -11.80 -6.66
N ASN A 230 -0.85 -12.81 -5.78
CA ASN A 230 0.30 -13.25 -4.97
C ASN A 230 1.46 -13.80 -5.82
N ARG A 231 1.19 -14.50 -6.93
CA ARG A 231 2.23 -15.01 -7.83
C ARG A 231 3.01 -13.86 -8.48
N ILE A 232 2.31 -12.83 -8.95
CA ILE A 232 2.92 -11.64 -9.57
C ILE A 232 3.75 -10.89 -8.52
N ILE A 233 3.18 -10.63 -7.35
CA ILE A 233 3.85 -9.93 -6.24
C ILE A 233 5.10 -10.70 -5.81
N ARG A 234 4.98 -11.99 -5.54
CA ARG A 234 6.12 -12.83 -5.13
C ARG A 234 7.24 -12.81 -6.17
N ARG A 235 6.90 -12.95 -7.46
CA ARG A 235 7.87 -12.87 -8.55
C ARG A 235 8.59 -11.52 -8.56
N PHE A 236 7.85 -10.42 -8.40
CA PHE A 236 8.43 -9.08 -8.34
C PHE A 236 9.39 -8.93 -7.15
N LEU A 237 9.00 -9.40 -5.96
CA LEU A 237 9.82 -9.28 -4.75
C LEU A 237 11.11 -10.11 -4.80
N LEU A 238 11.10 -11.23 -5.51
CA LEU A 238 12.24 -12.17 -5.63
C LEU A 238 13.09 -11.92 -6.88
N SER A 239 12.65 -11.07 -7.83
CA SER A 239 13.41 -10.84 -9.07
C SER A 239 14.77 -10.21 -8.80
N GLU A 240 15.76 -10.52 -9.61
CA GLU A 240 17.04 -9.82 -9.60
C GLU A 240 16.87 -8.36 -10.07
N LEU A 241 17.77 -7.48 -9.67
CA LEU A 241 17.80 -6.08 -10.10
C LEU A 241 19.09 -5.83 -10.93
N PRO A 242 18.99 -4.97 -11.95
CA PRO A 242 17.80 -4.32 -12.49
C PRO A 242 16.87 -5.31 -13.19
N VAL A 243 15.55 -5.05 -13.10
CA VAL A 243 14.56 -5.89 -13.80
C VAL A 243 14.64 -5.62 -15.29
N THR A 244 14.96 -6.63 -16.06
CA THR A 244 15.06 -6.55 -17.53
C THR A 244 13.99 -7.39 -18.23
N THR A 245 13.80 -7.14 -19.51
CA THR A 245 13.03 -7.96 -20.44
C THR A 245 13.94 -8.41 -21.58
N LEU A 246 13.56 -9.45 -22.33
CA LEU A 246 14.35 -9.92 -23.48
C LEU A 246 14.57 -8.84 -24.54
N ALA A 247 13.59 -7.96 -24.72
CA ALA A 247 13.67 -6.81 -25.64
C ALA A 247 13.19 -5.55 -24.88
N PRO A 248 14.06 -4.90 -24.09
CA PRO A 248 13.68 -3.74 -23.32
C PRO A 248 13.48 -2.52 -24.23
N ILE A 249 12.34 -1.84 -24.10
CA ILE A 249 12.06 -0.58 -24.82
C ILE A 249 12.06 0.56 -23.79
N ARG A 250 11.05 0.60 -22.92
CA ARG A 250 10.93 1.65 -21.89
C ARG A 250 12.08 1.59 -20.87
N ARG A 251 12.54 0.41 -20.49
CA ARG A 251 13.63 0.25 -19.50
C ARG A 251 15.03 0.48 -20.09
N ALA A 252 15.20 0.40 -21.40
CA ALA A 252 16.45 0.75 -22.05
C ALA A 252 16.82 2.23 -21.86
N THR A 253 15.83 3.13 -21.77
CA THR A 253 16.03 4.57 -21.58
C THR A 253 16.35 4.95 -20.13
N HIS A 254 16.18 4.05 -19.17
CA HIS A 254 16.36 4.27 -17.73
C HIS A 254 17.56 3.51 -17.17
N SER A 255 18.38 2.85 -18.01
CA SER A 255 19.62 2.22 -17.54
C SER A 255 20.63 3.32 -17.19
N VAL A 256 20.81 3.52 -15.90
CA VAL A 256 21.90 4.35 -15.37
C VAL A 256 23.20 3.57 -15.56
N ARG A 257 23.97 3.96 -16.55
CA ARG A 257 25.36 3.67 -16.96
C ARG A 257 25.45 2.80 -18.23
N GLY A 258 25.77 3.43 -19.27
CA GLY A 258 26.70 3.35 -20.40
C GLY A 258 27.22 2.00 -20.88
N ASP A 259 26.46 0.90 -20.78
CA ASP A 259 26.80 -0.30 -21.52
C ASP A 259 25.96 -0.35 -22.81
N PRO A 260 26.60 -0.54 -23.99
CA PRO A 260 25.88 -0.63 -25.24
C PRO A 260 24.95 -1.83 -25.27
N ILE A 261 23.71 -1.64 -25.73
CA ILE A 261 22.74 -2.69 -25.99
C ILE A 261 23.37 -3.68 -27.00
N PRO A 262 23.45 -4.98 -26.70
CA PRO A 262 23.84 -5.96 -27.72
C PRO A 262 22.84 -5.88 -28.88
N ASN A 263 23.36 -5.76 -30.09
CA ASN A 263 22.55 -5.77 -31.31
C ASN A 263 21.62 -7.01 -31.33
N LEU A 264 20.33 -6.78 -31.63
CA LEU A 264 19.36 -7.82 -31.97
C LEU A 264 19.79 -8.55 -33.24
#